data_ac4275848c6968ee81f17a17c110dfc1
#
_entry.id   ac4275848c6968ee81f17a17c110dfc1
#
_cell.length_a   1.000
_cell.length_b   1.000
_cell.length_c   1.000
_cell.angle_alpha   90.00
_cell.angle_beta   90.00
_cell.angle_gamma   90.00
#
_symmetry.space_group_name_H-M   'P 1'
#
loop_
_entity.id
_entity.type
_entity.pdbx_description
1 polymer ?
#
loop_
_entity_poly.entity_id
_entity_poly.type
_entity_poly.pdbx_seq_one_letter_code
_entity_poly.pdbx_strand_id
1 'polypeptide(L)'
;MVAQYITTTGSYGNINNGNGDPEMIYLSPIEQTINKVTINSTPFANIVDTLHYVNITMPKSAAASLKVDGVTPTNSVVHPGDANFVYFQVNLRSGAHTIIADSGFNAIAY
;
A
#
# COMPACT_ATOMS: atom_id res chain seq x y z
N MET A 1 15.90 11.15 -2.33
CA MET A 1 15.50 9.74 -2.17
C MET A 1 14.74 9.59 -0.86
N VAL A 2 13.60 8.93 -0.87
CA VAL A 2 12.81 8.65 0.32
C VAL A 2 12.72 7.13 0.48
N ALA A 3 12.89 6.62 1.69
CA ALA A 3 12.76 5.21 2.00
C ALA A 3 11.77 5.03 3.16
N GLN A 4 10.98 3.98 3.08
CA GLN A 4 10.11 3.52 4.16
C GLN A 4 10.74 2.30 4.81
N TYR A 5 10.75 2.28 6.14
CA TYR A 5 11.25 1.15 6.92
C TYR A 5 10.09 0.47 7.64
N ILE A 6 10.06 -0.84 7.54
CA ILE A 6 9.18 -1.69 8.34
C ILE A 6 10.06 -2.40 9.36
N THR A 7 9.77 -2.25 10.63
CA THR A 7 10.53 -2.88 11.71
C THR A 7 9.88 -4.18 12.14
N THR A 8 10.70 -5.10 12.67
CA THR A 8 10.14 -6.30 13.31
C THR A 8 9.33 -5.92 14.55
N THR A 9 8.28 -6.66 14.81
CA THR A 9 7.43 -6.47 15.99
C THR A 9 8.17 -6.67 17.33
N GLY A 10 9.40 -7.19 17.30
CA GLY A 10 10.25 -7.39 18.48
C GLY A 10 11.24 -6.27 18.79
N SER A 11 11.37 -5.25 17.93
CA SER A 11 12.46 -4.25 18.04
C SER A 11 12.31 -3.26 19.18
N TYR A 12 11.17 -3.17 19.84
CA TYR A 12 10.92 -2.23 20.94
C TYR A 12 10.39 -2.90 22.21
N GLY A 13 11.05 -3.96 22.64
CA GLY A 13 10.89 -4.47 23.99
C GLY A 13 9.75 -5.45 24.23
N ASN A 14 9.05 -5.92 23.20
CA ASN A 14 8.07 -7.00 23.35
C ASN A 14 8.45 -8.20 22.49
N ILE A 15 9.14 -9.13 23.12
CA ILE A 15 9.79 -10.28 22.45
C ILE A 15 8.83 -11.45 22.14
N ASN A 16 7.53 -11.30 22.31
CA ASN A 16 6.66 -12.48 22.37
C ASN A 16 5.79 -12.74 21.15
N ASN A 17 5.80 -11.89 20.11
CA ASN A 17 5.02 -12.14 18.88
C ASN A 17 5.65 -11.51 17.64
N GLY A 18 6.89 -11.82 17.37
CA GLY A 18 7.58 -11.33 16.18
C GLY A 18 7.18 -12.08 14.90
N ASN A 19 6.10 -11.68 14.25
CA ASN A 19 5.68 -12.21 12.95
C ASN A 19 6.00 -11.23 11.80
N GLY A 20 7.11 -10.53 11.87
CA GLY A 20 7.49 -9.62 10.80
C GLY A 20 9.00 -9.47 10.70
N ASP A 21 9.51 -9.54 9.49
CA ASP A 21 10.90 -9.24 9.20
C ASP A 21 11.07 -7.74 8.91
N PRO A 22 12.23 -7.15 9.25
CA PRO A 22 12.50 -5.77 8.89
C PRO A 22 12.64 -5.63 7.38
N GLU A 23 12.00 -4.61 6.83
CA GLU A 23 12.04 -4.34 5.40
C GLU A 23 12.30 -2.86 5.15
N MET A 24 13.03 -2.57 4.09
CA MET A 24 13.25 -1.22 3.61
C MET A 24 12.75 -1.10 2.17
N ILE A 25 11.88 -0.14 1.94
CA ILE A 25 11.31 0.14 0.63
C ILE A 25 11.75 1.52 0.16
N TYR A 26 12.36 1.60 -1.03
CA TYR A 26 12.60 2.88 -1.69
C TYR A 26 11.31 3.36 -2.35
N LEU A 27 10.89 4.57 -2.00
CA LEU A 27 9.68 5.17 -2.57
C LEU A 27 10.01 5.76 -3.94
N SER A 28 9.22 5.40 -4.94
CA SER A 28 9.29 6.00 -6.26
C SER A 28 8.89 7.48 -6.22
N PRO A 29 9.57 8.34 -6.98
CA PRO A 29 9.17 9.73 -7.09
C PRO A 29 7.80 9.86 -7.74
N ILE A 30 7.15 11.00 -7.50
CA ILE A 30 5.77 11.26 -7.93
C ILE A 30 5.62 11.28 -9.46
N GLU A 31 6.70 11.52 -10.17
CA GLU A 31 6.75 11.48 -11.63
C GLU A 31 6.73 10.06 -12.21
N GLN A 32 7.00 9.07 -11.39
CA GLN A 32 6.99 7.64 -11.77
C GLN A 32 5.69 6.99 -11.30
N THR A 33 4.60 7.32 -11.96
CA THR A 33 3.28 6.77 -11.66
C THR A 33 2.80 5.79 -12.72
N ILE A 34 1.90 4.92 -12.31
CA ILE A 34 1.24 3.91 -13.16
C ILE A 34 -0.27 4.09 -13.09
N ASN A 35 -0.98 3.70 -14.14
CA ASN A 35 -2.46 3.80 -14.19
C ASN A 35 -3.14 2.47 -13.86
N LYS A 36 -2.39 1.37 -13.97
CA LYS A 36 -2.89 0.03 -13.71
C LYS A 36 -1.76 -0.86 -13.22
N VAL A 37 -2.06 -1.65 -12.20
CA VAL A 37 -1.17 -2.69 -11.70
C VAL A 37 -1.97 -3.89 -11.22
N THR A 38 -1.43 -5.07 -11.43
CA THR A 38 -1.91 -6.30 -10.81
C THR A 38 -0.85 -6.79 -9.86
N ILE A 39 -1.22 -6.98 -8.61
CA ILE A 39 -0.37 -7.53 -7.55
C ILE A 39 -0.94 -8.84 -7.06
N ASN A 40 -0.07 -9.75 -6.67
CA ASN A 40 -0.47 -11.03 -6.13
C ASN A 40 0.00 -11.14 -4.68
N SER A 41 -0.95 -11.27 -3.77
CA SER A 41 -0.69 -11.50 -2.35
C SER A 41 -0.68 -13.00 -2.07
N THR A 42 0.51 -13.53 -1.80
CA THR A 42 0.69 -14.97 -1.55
C THR A 42 0.53 -15.23 -0.05
N PRO A 43 -0.33 -16.18 0.36
CA PRO A 43 -0.43 -16.56 1.76
C PRO A 43 0.89 -17.17 2.21
N PHE A 44 1.37 -16.78 3.36
CA PHE A 44 2.49 -17.47 4.00
C PHE A 44 2.00 -18.85 4.48
N ALA A 45 2.78 -19.90 4.21
CA ALA A 45 2.41 -21.29 4.43
C ALA A 45 1.71 -21.51 5.78
N ASN A 46 0.48 -22.00 5.75
CA ASN A 46 -0.35 -22.37 6.90
C ASN A 46 -0.86 -21.23 7.81
N ILE A 47 -0.67 -19.98 7.47
CA ILE A 47 -1.29 -18.85 8.18
C ILE A 47 -2.49 -18.39 7.36
N VAL A 48 -3.68 -18.65 7.86
CA VAL A 48 -4.96 -18.44 7.15
C VAL A 48 -5.28 -16.97 6.91
N ASP A 49 -4.73 -16.06 7.69
CA ASP A 49 -4.97 -14.62 7.59
C ASP A 49 -3.64 -13.85 7.60
N THR A 50 -2.88 -13.93 6.52
CA THR A 50 -1.76 -13.02 6.31
C THR A 50 -2.32 -11.64 5.99
N LEU A 51 -1.95 -10.64 6.78
CA LEU A 51 -2.33 -9.26 6.52
C LEU A 51 -1.43 -8.70 5.43
N HIS A 52 -2.03 -8.41 4.29
CA HIS A 52 -1.38 -7.73 3.18
C HIS A 52 -1.97 -6.33 3.05
N TYR A 53 -1.10 -5.35 2.84
CA TYR A 53 -1.51 -3.97 2.66
C TYR A 53 -0.94 -3.40 1.37
N VAL A 54 -1.65 -2.47 0.80
CA VAL A 54 -1.12 -1.59 -0.24
C VAL A 54 -1.35 -0.14 0.16
N ASN A 55 -0.28 0.64 0.13
CA ASN A 55 -0.35 2.09 0.24
C ASN A 55 -0.39 2.69 -1.16
N ILE A 56 -1.42 3.45 -1.46
CA ILE A 56 -1.62 4.11 -2.75
C ILE A 56 -1.58 5.60 -2.54
N THR A 57 -0.70 6.30 -3.27
CA THR A 57 -0.62 7.77 -3.26
C THR A 57 -0.95 8.29 -4.65
N MET A 58 -1.85 9.27 -4.73
CA MET A 58 -2.31 9.81 -5.99
C MET A 58 -2.80 11.26 -5.85
N PRO A 59 -2.96 11.99 -6.97
CA PRO A 59 -3.59 13.30 -6.95
C PRO A 59 -5.01 13.25 -6.39
N LYS A 60 -5.34 14.18 -5.51
CA LYS A 60 -6.67 14.28 -4.89
C LYS A 60 -7.79 14.42 -5.93
N SER A 61 -7.53 15.16 -7.01
CA SER A 61 -8.50 15.36 -8.10
C SER A 61 -8.91 14.08 -8.81
N ALA A 62 -8.06 13.06 -8.80
CA ALA A 62 -8.30 11.78 -9.47
C ALA A 62 -8.70 10.66 -8.49
N ALA A 63 -8.79 10.95 -7.21
CA ALA A 63 -9.04 9.94 -6.16
C ALA A 63 -10.35 9.16 -6.36
N ALA A 64 -11.39 9.80 -6.89
CA ALA A 64 -12.67 9.17 -7.17
C ALA A 64 -12.61 8.10 -8.28
N SER A 65 -11.58 8.14 -9.13
CA SER A 65 -11.38 7.17 -10.21
C SER A 65 -10.67 5.88 -9.75
N LEU A 66 -10.06 5.91 -8.56
CA LEU A 66 -9.34 4.75 -8.02
C LEU A 66 -10.29 3.58 -7.78
N LYS A 67 -9.91 2.43 -8.29
CA LYS A 67 -10.59 1.16 -8.02
C LYS A 67 -9.59 0.08 -7.65
N VAL A 68 -9.90 -0.62 -6.58
CA VAL A 68 -9.20 -1.83 -6.16
C VAL A 68 -10.20 -2.98 -6.33
N ASP A 69 -9.91 -3.89 -7.23
CA ASP A 69 -10.81 -4.99 -7.63
C ASP A 69 -12.22 -4.50 -8.03
N GLY A 70 -12.29 -3.36 -8.70
CA GLY A 70 -13.55 -2.77 -9.16
C GLY A 70 -14.29 -1.93 -8.12
N VAL A 71 -13.79 -1.82 -6.90
CA VAL A 71 -14.41 -1.05 -5.81
C VAL A 71 -13.56 0.18 -5.47
N THR A 72 -14.20 1.33 -5.34
CA THR A 72 -13.52 2.56 -4.92
C THR A 72 -13.32 2.55 -3.41
N PRO A 73 -12.08 2.64 -2.90
CA PRO A 73 -11.83 2.76 -1.48
C PRO A 73 -12.37 4.08 -0.93
N THR A 74 -12.87 4.06 0.30
CA THR A 74 -13.49 5.23 0.95
C THR A 74 -12.63 5.89 2.02
N ASN A 75 -11.48 5.31 2.33
CA ASN A 75 -10.60 5.72 3.43
C ASN A 75 -9.43 6.60 2.98
N SER A 76 -9.68 7.55 2.07
CA SER A 76 -8.64 8.49 1.67
C SER A 76 -8.25 9.45 2.78
N VAL A 77 -6.96 9.71 2.90
CA VAL A 77 -6.41 10.69 3.82
C VAL A 77 -5.61 11.71 3.02
N VAL A 78 -5.82 13.00 3.30
CA VAL A 78 -5.04 14.06 2.66
C VAL A 78 -3.58 13.93 3.10
N HIS A 79 -2.68 14.00 2.13
CA HIS A 79 -1.26 13.90 2.41
C HIS A 79 -0.78 15.09 3.25
N PRO A 80 -0.13 14.87 4.41
CA PRO A 80 0.22 15.96 5.33
C PRO A 80 1.24 16.94 4.76
N GLY A 81 2.07 16.51 3.80
CA GLY A 81 3.08 17.36 3.16
C GLY A 81 2.61 18.07 1.89
N ASP A 82 1.49 17.64 1.30
CA ASP A 82 0.92 18.25 0.08
C ASP A 82 -0.57 17.96 0.00
N ALA A 83 -1.39 18.99 0.19
CA ALA A 83 -2.86 18.89 0.16
C ALA A 83 -3.45 18.54 -1.22
N ASN A 84 -2.66 18.59 -2.29
CA ASN A 84 -3.07 18.16 -3.63
C ASN A 84 -3.02 16.65 -3.82
N PHE A 85 -2.48 15.91 -2.86
CA PHE A 85 -2.36 14.47 -2.87
C PHE A 85 -3.14 13.84 -1.72
N VAL A 86 -3.59 12.63 -1.98
CA VAL A 86 -4.20 11.76 -0.97
C VAL A 86 -3.49 10.42 -0.96
N TYR A 87 -3.56 9.74 0.16
CA TYR A 87 -3.15 8.35 0.23
C TYR A 87 -4.27 7.47 0.76
N PHE A 88 -4.21 6.22 0.35
CA PHE A 88 -5.07 5.15 0.80
C PHE A 88 -4.21 4.03 1.38
N GLN A 89 -4.64 3.46 2.47
CA GLN A 89 -4.12 2.19 2.95
C GLN A 89 -5.22 1.14 2.81
N VAL A 90 -5.00 0.18 1.93
CA VAL A 90 -5.98 -0.85 1.62
C VAL A 90 -5.47 -2.20 2.10
N ASN A 91 -6.29 -2.89 2.87
CA ASN A 91 -6.03 -4.27 3.25
C ASN A 91 -6.42 -5.19 2.10
N LEU A 92 -5.52 -6.07 1.70
CA LEU A 92 -5.74 -7.06 0.66
C LEU A 92 -5.82 -8.45 1.28
N ARG A 93 -6.69 -9.28 0.72
CA ARG A 93 -6.69 -10.71 1.00
C ARG A 93 -5.64 -11.43 0.16
N SER A 94 -5.41 -12.71 0.43
CA SER A 94 -4.59 -13.54 -0.45
C SER A 94 -5.22 -13.66 -1.84
N GLY A 95 -4.40 -13.61 -2.87
CA GLY A 95 -4.81 -13.71 -4.26
C GLY A 95 -4.37 -12.55 -5.13
N ALA A 96 -4.86 -12.54 -6.35
CA ALA A 96 -4.58 -11.48 -7.32
C ALA A 96 -5.51 -10.28 -7.10
N HIS A 97 -4.93 -9.08 -7.12
CA HIS A 97 -5.66 -7.82 -6.99
C HIS A 97 -5.28 -6.87 -8.12
N THR A 98 -6.26 -6.18 -8.67
CA THR A 98 -6.05 -5.19 -9.72
C THR A 98 -6.39 -3.79 -9.20
N ILE A 99 -5.45 -2.86 -9.36
CA ILE A 99 -5.61 -1.46 -9.00
C ILE A 99 -5.57 -0.64 -10.28
N ILE A 100 -6.58 0.18 -10.50
CA ILE A 100 -6.68 1.07 -11.67
C ILE A 100 -7.15 2.45 -11.26
N ALA A 101 -6.70 3.47 -11.99
CA ALA A 101 -7.19 4.84 -11.88
C ALA A 101 -7.03 5.57 -13.23
N ASP A 102 -7.79 6.64 -13.42
CA ASP A 102 -7.71 7.48 -14.64
C ASP A 102 -6.43 8.31 -14.68
N SER A 103 -5.86 8.61 -13.52
CA SER A 103 -4.59 9.31 -13.36
C SER A 103 -3.55 8.39 -12.73
N GLY A 104 -2.27 8.71 -12.95
CA GLY A 104 -1.18 7.95 -12.38
C GLY A 104 -1.18 7.93 -10.85
N PHE A 105 -0.82 6.80 -10.27
CA PHE A 105 -0.66 6.58 -8.84
C PHE A 105 0.65 5.84 -8.54
N ASN A 106 1.13 5.98 -7.32
CA ASN A 106 2.15 5.13 -6.73
C ASN A 106 1.49 4.09 -5.82
N ALA A 107 1.90 2.84 -5.93
CA ALA A 107 1.42 1.76 -5.08
C ALA A 107 2.59 0.99 -4.48
N ILE A 108 2.55 0.77 -3.17
CA ILE A 108 3.55 0.00 -2.44
C ILE A 108 2.78 -1.09 -1.68
N ALA A 109 3.03 -2.34 -2.07
CA ALA A 109 2.45 -3.51 -1.40
C ALA A 109 3.44 -4.08 -0.37
N TYR A 110 2.89 -4.49 0.78
CA TYR A 110 3.68 -5.10 1.85
C TYR A 110 2.83 -5.99 2.76
#